data_bc60e5b635d7443a8d2c152c5d590d7a
#
_entry.id   bc60e5b635d7443a8d2c152c5d590d7a
#
_cell.length_a   1.000
_cell.length_b   1.000
_cell.length_c   1.000
_cell.angle_alpha   90.00
_cell.angle_beta   90.00
_cell.angle_gamma   90.00
#
_symmetry.space_group_name_H-M   'P 1'
#
loop_
_entity.id
_entity.type
_entity.pdbx_description
1 polymer ?
#
loop_
_entity_poly.entity_id
_entity_poly.type
_entity_poly.pdbx_seq_one_letter_code
_entity_poly.pdbx_strand_id
1 'polypeptide(L)'
;MYIVLIILQAFLMNWYITKIVVNITAEQSSNQFDEQLRLVQAGSKEEAFLKARTIGLREEDTFYNDKMKEVKWEFVNVSEIIPVNKLEDGTELYSRIHETAEATKYIHFVHQKAIALRKNSTLFY
;
A
#
# COMPACT_ATOMS: atom_id res chain seq x y z
N MET A 1 -12.88 34.06 11.44
CA MET A 1 -13.66 33.29 10.47
C MET A 1 -12.84 32.23 9.74
N TYR A 2 -11.64 32.55 9.26
CA TYR A 2 -10.76 31.58 8.61
C TYR A 2 -10.33 30.44 9.53
N ILE A 3 -10.02 30.72 10.78
CA ILE A 3 -9.56 29.72 11.77
C ILE A 3 -10.66 28.68 12.01
N VAL A 4 -11.93 29.12 12.10
CA VAL A 4 -13.08 28.21 12.31
C VAL A 4 -13.26 27.29 11.09
N LEU A 5 -13.12 27.82 9.87
CA LEU A 5 -13.24 27.02 8.65
C LEU A 5 -12.11 25.99 8.53
N ILE A 6 -10.89 26.36 8.89
CA ILE A 6 -9.74 25.43 8.90
C ILE A 6 -9.96 24.31 9.92
N ILE A 7 -10.45 24.63 11.11
CA ILE A 7 -10.76 23.65 12.14
C ILE A 7 -11.88 22.71 11.69
N LEU A 8 -12.96 23.23 11.10
CA LEU A 8 -14.05 22.42 10.55
C LEU A 8 -13.56 21.50 9.45
N GLN A 9 -12.69 21.99 8.57
CA GLN A 9 -12.10 21.20 7.50
C GLN A 9 -11.26 20.06 8.04
N ALA A 10 -10.47 20.31 9.10
CA ALA A 10 -9.67 19.27 9.76
C ALA A 10 -10.56 18.20 10.39
N PHE A 11 -11.69 18.57 10.98
CA PHE A 11 -12.65 17.61 11.55
C PHE A 11 -13.37 16.79 10.49
N LEU A 12 -13.49 17.28 9.25
CA LEU A 12 -14.12 16.56 8.14
C LEU A 12 -13.13 15.67 7.40
N MET A 13 -11.83 15.76 7.70
CA MET A 13 -10.80 14.93 7.09
C MET A 13 -10.81 13.53 7.70
N ASN A 14 -10.79 12.54 6.82
CA ASN A 14 -10.73 11.13 7.20
C ASN A 14 -9.45 10.51 6.70
N TRP A 15 -9.06 9.39 7.32
CA TRP A 15 -7.93 8.60 6.86
C TRP A 15 -8.41 7.54 5.87
N TYR A 16 -7.60 7.31 4.85
CA TYR A 16 -7.84 6.28 3.84
C TYR A 16 -6.55 5.50 3.60
N ILE A 17 -6.69 4.18 3.45
CA ILE A 17 -5.65 3.34 2.87
C ILE A 17 -5.89 3.36 1.37
N THR A 18 -4.87 3.73 0.62
CA THR A 18 -4.93 3.74 -0.85
C THR A 18 -3.92 2.74 -1.39
N LYS A 19 -4.30 1.99 -2.42
CA LYS A 19 -3.39 1.08 -3.08
C LYS A 19 -3.00 1.65 -4.43
N ILE A 20 -1.72 1.92 -4.61
CA ILE A 20 -1.17 2.36 -5.89
C ILE A 20 -0.41 1.20 -6.52
N VAL A 21 -0.44 1.14 -7.84
CA VAL A 21 0.23 0.08 -8.60
C VAL A 21 1.21 0.73 -9.56
N VAL A 22 2.44 0.25 -9.53
CA VAL A 22 3.54 0.69 -10.39
C VAL A 22 4.03 -0.50 -11.21
N ASN A 23 4.18 -0.31 -12.51
CA ASN A 23 4.71 -1.31 -13.41
C ASN A 23 6.23 -1.10 -13.53
N ILE A 24 6.98 -2.14 -13.26
CA ILE A 24 8.44 -2.13 -13.37
C ILE A 24 8.82 -2.96 -14.58
N THR A 25 9.44 -2.33 -15.57
CA THR A 25 9.92 -3.01 -16.76
C THR A 25 11.42 -2.87 -16.87
N ALA A 26 12.07 -3.96 -17.26
CA ALA A 26 13.48 -3.98 -17.58
C ALA A 26 13.68 -4.74 -18.88
N GLU A 27 14.72 -4.39 -19.63
CA GLU A 27 15.02 -5.07 -20.89
C GLU A 27 15.12 -6.58 -20.68
N GLN A 28 14.44 -7.35 -21.55
CA GLN A 28 14.52 -8.81 -21.61
C GLN A 28 14.04 -9.53 -20.34
N SER A 29 13.24 -8.87 -19.51
CA SER A 29 12.63 -9.51 -18.35
C SER A 29 11.12 -9.37 -18.39
N SER A 30 10.42 -10.20 -17.63
CA SER A 30 8.98 -10.08 -17.46
C SER A 30 8.65 -8.85 -16.61
N ASN A 31 7.46 -8.31 -16.82
CA ASN A 31 6.97 -7.18 -16.03
C ASN A 31 6.80 -7.56 -14.58
N GLN A 32 7.17 -6.64 -13.71
CA GLN A 32 6.92 -6.74 -12.28
C GLN A 32 5.97 -5.62 -11.87
N PHE A 33 5.17 -5.87 -10.87
CA PHE A 33 4.25 -4.86 -10.35
C PHE A 33 4.54 -4.62 -8.88
N ASP A 34 4.76 -3.37 -8.54
CA ASP A 34 4.90 -2.95 -7.16
C ASP A 34 3.54 -2.42 -6.69
N GLU A 35 2.95 -3.11 -5.74
CA GLU A 35 1.68 -2.74 -5.15
C GLU A 35 1.96 -2.12 -3.79
N GLN A 36 1.66 -0.84 -3.64
CA GLN A 36 1.98 -0.08 -2.44
C GLN A 36 0.71 0.36 -1.73
N LEU A 37 0.67 0.17 -0.42
CA LEU A 37 -0.37 0.75 0.42
C LEU A 37 0.15 2.07 0.98
N ARG A 38 -0.61 3.12 0.74
CA ARG A 38 -0.29 4.47 1.21
C ARG A 38 -1.43 5.01 2.04
N LEU A 39 -1.09 5.60 3.17
CA LEU A 39 -2.07 6.27 4.03
C LEU A 39 -2.21 7.72 3.56
N VAL A 40 -3.44 8.15 3.31
CA VAL A 40 -3.74 9.53 2.96
C VAL A 40 -4.88 10.06 3.81
N GLN A 41 -4.85 11.36 4.06
CA GLN A 41 -5.92 12.05 4.75
C GLN A 41 -6.66 12.92 3.75
N ALA A 42 -7.99 12.81 3.71
CA ALA A 42 -8.80 13.50 2.71
C ALA A 42 -10.21 13.73 3.21
N GLY A 43 -10.91 14.69 2.62
CA GLY A 43 -12.31 14.99 2.95
C GLY A 43 -13.30 14.07 2.26
N SER A 44 -12.85 13.31 1.23
CA SER A 44 -13.71 12.41 0.47
C SER A 44 -12.86 11.32 -0.19
N LYS A 45 -13.53 10.26 -0.68
CA LYS A 45 -12.86 9.21 -1.46
C LYS A 45 -12.23 9.76 -2.74
N GLU A 46 -12.91 10.70 -3.39
CA GLU A 46 -12.43 11.33 -4.62
C GLU A 46 -11.15 12.10 -4.37
N GLU A 47 -11.08 12.85 -3.28
CA GLU A 47 -9.88 13.56 -2.89
C GLU A 47 -8.76 12.58 -2.52
N ALA A 48 -9.08 11.51 -1.82
CA ALA A 48 -8.11 10.46 -1.48
C ALA A 48 -7.52 9.84 -2.74
N PHE A 49 -8.35 9.56 -3.73
CA PHE A 49 -7.92 9.03 -5.02
C PHE A 49 -6.94 9.99 -5.72
N LEU A 50 -7.25 11.28 -5.76
CA LEU A 50 -6.39 12.27 -6.39
C LEU A 50 -5.05 12.42 -5.66
N LYS A 51 -5.06 12.38 -4.33
CA LYS A 51 -3.83 12.39 -3.53
C LYS A 51 -2.98 11.15 -3.79
N ALA A 52 -3.61 9.99 -3.81
CA ALA A 52 -2.90 8.73 -4.09
C ALA A 52 -2.30 8.72 -5.50
N ARG A 53 -3.04 9.24 -6.47
CA ARG A 53 -2.56 9.37 -7.85
C ARG A 53 -1.32 10.27 -7.92
N THR A 54 -1.33 11.38 -7.20
CA THR A 54 -0.17 12.28 -7.13
C THR A 54 1.04 11.56 -6.53
N ILE A 55 0.84 10.78 -5.47
CA ILE A 55 1.90 9.97 -4.86
C ILE A 55 2.45 8.98 -5.88
N GLY A 56 1.55 8.27 -6.58
CA GLY A 56 1.94 7.27 -7.58
C GLY A 56 2.75 7.87 -8.73
N LEU A 57 2.35 9.03 -9.23
CA LEU A 57 3.08 9.72 -10.29
C LEU A 57 4.48 10.14 -9.84
N ARG A 58 4.68 10.44 -8.57
CA ARG A 58 5.99 10.76 -8.01
C ARG A 58 6.92 9.55 -7.91
N GLU A 59 6.37 8.34 -7.95
CA GLU A 59 7.14 7.10 -7.95
C GLU A 59 7.75 6.79 -9.33
N GLU A 60 7.30 7.48 -10.37
CA GLU A 60 7.84 7.23 -11.72
C GLU A 60 9.32 7.57 -11.80
N ASP A 61 10.09 6.68 -12.40
CA ASP A 61 11.53 6.83 -12.52
C ASP A 61 12.05 5.97 -13.67
N THR A 62 13.19 6.36 -14.21
CA THR A 62 13.91 5.60 -15.20
C THR A 62 15.40 5.65 -14.85
N PHE A 63 16.01 4.48 -14.71
CA PHE A 63 17.41 4.38 -14.35
C PHE A 63 18.05 3.15 -15.00
N TYR A 64 19.36 3.05 -14.88
CA TYR A 64 20.10 1.90 -15.36
C TYR A 64 20.56 1.05 -14.19
N ASN A 65 20.36 -0.28 -14.29
CA ASN A 65 20.80 -1.20 -13.25
C ASN A 65 22.31 -1.53 -13.39
N ASP A 66 22.80 -2.42 -12.52
CA ASP A 66 24.22 -2.81 -12.50
C ASP A 66 24.68 -3.44 -13.81
N LYS A 67 23.77 -3.99 -14.60
CA LYS A 67 24.04 -4.60 -15.90
C LYS A 67 23.91 -3.60 -17.05
N MET A 68 23.78 -2.31 -16.73
CA MET A 68 23.61 -1.22 -17.71
C MET A 68 22.33 -1.38 -18.55
N LYS A 69 21.30 -2.02 -17.98
CA LYS A 69 19.98 -2.18 -18.61
C LYS A 69 19.04 -1.11 -18.06
N GLU A 70 18.22 -0.56 -18.95
CA GLU A 70 17.22 0.42 -18.56
C GLU A 70 16.13 -0.24 -17.72
N VAL A 71 15.83 0.36 -16.57
CA VAL A 71 14.72 -0.03 -15.70
C VAL A 71 13.76 1.14 -15.63
N LYS A 72 12.48 0.88 -15.84
CA LYS A 72 11.45 1.89 -15.90
C LYS A 72 10.35 1.58 -14.91
N TRP A 73 10.06 2.57 -14.06
CA TRP A 73 8.96 2.51 -13.09
C TRP A 73 7.86 3.43 -13.58
N GLU A 74 6.71 2.86 -13.95
CA GLU A 74 5.59 3.61 -14.49
C GLU A 74 4.35 3.42 -13.63
N PHE A 75 3.76 4.53 -13.21
CA PHE A 75 2.50 4.48 -12.46
C PHE A 75 1.38 3.95 -13.34
N VAL A 76 0.67 2.92 -12.86
CA VAL A 76 -0.47 2.35 -13.56
C VAL A 76 -1.75 3.07 -13.14
N ASN A 77 -2.12 2.96 -11.88
CA ASN A 77 -3.29 3.64 -11.32
C ASN A 77 -3.45 3.33 -9.83
N VAL A 78 -4.46 3.94 -9.24
CA VAL A 78 -4.93 3.63 -7.88
C VAL A 78 -5.99 2.55 -8.02
N SER A 79 -5.77 1.42 -7.36
CA SER A 79 -6.67 0.26 -7.48
C SER A 79 -7.65 0.12 -6.33
N GLU A 80 -7.35 0.68 -5.16
CA GLU A 80 -8.22 0.56 -3.99
C GLU A 80 -8.18 1.82 -3.13
N ILE A 81 -9.33 2.20 -2.59
CA ILE A 81 -9.51 3.25 -1.59
C ILE A 81 -10.34 2.67 -0.46
N ILE A 82 -9.76 2.58 0.71
CA ILE A 82 -10.39 1.96 1.88
C ILE A 82 -10.45 2.98 3.02
N PRO A 83 -11.64 3.37 3.48
CA PRO A 83 -11.75 4.28 4.61
C PRO A 83 -11.26 3.63 5.89
N VAL A 84 -10.54 4.41 6.72
CA VAL A 84 -10.08 3.98 8.03
C VAL A 84 -10.79 4.84 9.08
N ASN A 85 -11.64 4.22 9.88
CA ASN A 85 -12.46 4.96 10.84
C ASN A 85 -11.65 5.52 12.00
N LYS A 86 -10.66 4.77 12.50
CA LYS A 86 -9.81 5.17 13.61
C LYS A 86 -8.40 4.63 13.42
N LEU A 87 -7.42 5.43 13.82
CA LEU A 87 -6.03 4.98 13.93
C LEU A 87 -5.75 4.70 15.41
N GLU A 88 -5.97 3.48 15.82
CA GLU A 88 -5.73 3.04 17.20
C GLU A 88 -5.26 1.59 17.19
N ASP A 89 -4.81 1.11 18.34
CA ASP A 89 -4.35 -0.26 18.50
C ASP A 89 -5.46 -1.25 18.11
N GLY A 90 -5.15 -2.17 17.20
CA GLY A 90 -6.09 -3.19 16.73
C GLY A 90 -7.00 -2.77 15.58
N THR A 91 -6.92 -1.53 15.10
CA THR A 91 -7.75 -1.09 13.96
C THR A 91 -7.43 -1.90 12.72
N GLU A 92 -8.47 -2.43 12.08
CA GLU A 92 -8.34 -3.11 10.80
C GLU A 92 -7.98 -2.08 9.71
N LEU A 93 -6.83 -2.25 9.09
CA LEU A 93 -6.38 -1.40 8.00
C LEU A 93 -6.73 -1.96 6.63
N TYR A 94 -6.73 -3.29 6.53
CA TYR A 94 -6.96 -3.97 5.27
C TYR A 94 -7.40 -5.40 5.56
N SER A 95 -8.34 -5.88 4.76
CA SER A 95 -8.70 -7.29 4.80
C SER A 95 -8.93 -7.80 3.39
N ARG A 96 -8.61 -9.05 3.17
CA ARG A 96 -8.77 -9.71 1.88
C ARG A 96 -9.18 -11.16 2.10
N ILE A 97 -10.22 -11.58 1.41
CA ILE A 97 -10.61 -12.98 1.38
C ILE A 97 -9.78 -13.68 0.32
N HIS A 98 -9.09 -14.74 0.72
CA HIS A 98 -8.23 -15.51 -0.15
C HIS A 98 -8.75 -16.96 -0.18
N GLU A 99 -9.10 -17.44 -1.38
CA GLU A 99 -9.51 -18.82 -1.57
C GLU A 99 -8.35 -19.64 -2.13
N THR A 100 -8.24 -20.87 -1.64
CA THR A 100 -7.27 -21.83 -2.16
C THR A 100 -7.81 -23.25 -2.03
N ALA A 101 -7.55 -24.09 -3.04
CA ALA A 101 -7.85 -25.51 -2.98
C ALA A 101 -6.87 -26.28 -2.09
N GLU A 102 -5.76 -25.65 -1.68
CA GLU A 102 -4.71 -26.29 -0.89
C GLU A 102 -4.65 -25.70 0.52
N ALA A 103 -5.75 -25.84 1.26
CA ALA A 103 -5.90 -25.25 2.60
C ALA A 103 -4.79 -25.67 3.56
N THR A 104 -4.45 -26.96 3.58
CA THR A 104 -3.41 -27.48 4.49
C THR A 104 -2.04 -26.86 4.23
N LYS A 105 -1.68 -26.70 2.96
CA LYS A 105 -0.41 -26.07 2.57
C LYS A 105 -0.37 -24.61 2.97
N TYR A 106 -1.47 -23.90 2.76
CA TYR A 106 -1.56 -22.48 3.12
C TYR A 106 -1.45 -22.29 4.63
N ILE A 107 -2.17 -23.08 5.40
CA ILE A 107 -2.12 -23.04 6.87
C ILE A 107 -0.69 -23.32 7.36
N HIS A 108 -0.04 -24.35 6.81
CA HIS A 108 1.34 -24.68 7.16
C HIS A 108 2.29 -23.50 6.86
N PHE A 109 2.14 -22.89 5.69
CA PHE A 109 2.92 -21.73 5.27
C PHE A 109 2.78 -20.57 6.27
N VAL A 110 1.55 -20.27 6.70
CA VAL A 110 1.29 -19.21 7.69
C VAL A 110 1.99 -19.50 9.02
N HIS A 111 1.90 -20.77 9.49
CA HIS A 111 2.56 -21.18 10.73
C HIS A 111 4.09 -21.07 10.62
N GLN A 112 4.66 -21.45 9.49
CA GLN A 112 6.10 -21.32 9.25
C GLN A 112 6.55 -19.87 9.30
N LYS A 113 5.77 -18.97 8.73
CA LYS A 113 6.06 -17.52 8.80
C LYS A 113 6.00 -17.00 10.23
N ALA A 114 5.00 -17.43 11.00
CA ALA A 114 4.86 -17.03 12.39
C ALA A 114 6.05 -17.51 13.25
N ILE A 115 6.50 -18.75 13.02
CA ILE A 115 7.68 -19.30 13.70
C ILE A 115 8.92 -18.48 13.37
N ALA A 116 9.12 -18.12 12.11
CA ALA A 116 10.26 -17.33 11.67
C ALA A 116 10.26 -15.94 12.34
N LEU A 117 9.10 -15.31 12.45
CA LEU A 117 8.96 -14.02 13.13
C LEU A 117 9.34 -14.11 14.60
N ARG A 118 8.91 -15.17 15.28
CA ARG A 118 9.22 -15.38 16.70
C ARG A 118 10.70 -15.65 16.94
N LYS A 119 11.35 -16.41 16.06
CA LYS A 119 12.79 -16.70 16.14
C LYS A 119 13.66 -15.46 16.00
N ASN A 120 13.21 -14.50 15.19
CA ASN A 120 13.95 -13.28 14.92
C ASN A 120 13.69 -12.18 15.93
N SER A 121 12.87 -12.45 16.96
CA SER A 121 12.53 -11.45 17.99
C SER A 121 12.91 -11.95 19.35
N THR A 122 13.74 -11.17 20.06
CA THR A 122 14.11 -11.44 21.46
C THR A 122 12.95 -11.18 22.43
N LEU A 123 11.92 -10.50 21.98
CA LEU A 123 10.76 -10.15 22.82
C LEU A 123 9.84 -11.34 23.11
N PHE A 124 9.95 -12.42 22.35
CA PHE A 124 9.11 -13.60 22.50
C PHE A 124 9.77 -14.71 23.32
N TYR A 125 10.95 -14.48 23.85
CA TYR A 125 11.71 -15.47 24.63
C TYR A 125 12.13 -14.92 25.98
#